data_a5b49857bfafd4bdfed5535340b64dba
#
_entry.id   a5b49857bfafd4bdfed5535340b64dba
#
_cell.length_a   1.000
_cell.length_b   1.000
_cell.length_c   1.000
_cell.angle_alpha   90.00
_cell.angle_beta   90.00
_cell.angle_gamma   90.00
#
_symmetry.space_group_name_H-M   'P 1'
#
loop_
_entity.id
_entity.type
_entity.pdbx_description
1 polymer ?
#
loop_
_entity_poly.entity_id
_entity_poly.type
_entity_poly.pdbx_seq_one_letter_code
_entity_poly.pdbx_strand_id
1 'polypeptide(L)'
;MRIKAALFCVALALAGFAFAAQAQDKYPDKPIRIMAPYAPGGNIDVTARIIADKLKDVLGVTVLVDNKAGASGMIGSDVIARSAPDGYNLLVSANSLVDIPVIYGNAPYDWKTAFQPISHIQAVPAVLVVTPDSPIKTLADFVRIGRETPGKLAIADSGVGTTNHIVIELLSDATGAKYTVVHYKGSGAASIDVIAGQVPAQVDQLNSAIGHIKAGKLRAIALSSDKRVPELPDVPTFKESGVKELAGFTYSTYTGLFGPAKMPPDVLAKLHDAMVKVLTDPTTVKRFADLTAEASPSTPQELAAMLDKEDSTVVPLLKKLGIKPE
;
A
#
# COMPACT_ATOMS: atom_id res chain seq x y z
N MET A 1 -8.18 -58.65 -39.71
CA MET A 1 -8.93 -58.10 -38.55
C MET A 1 -8.03 -57.31 -37.56
N ARG A 2 -6.83 -57.75 -37.26
CA ARG A 2 -5.94 -57.09 -36.24
C ARG A 2 -5.46 -55.68 -36.60
N ILE A 3 -5.23 -55.35 -37.87
CA ILE A 3 -4.73 -54.03 -38.32
C ILE A 3 -5.84 -52.94 -38.22
N LYS A 4 -7.09 -53.26 -38.49
CA LYS A 4 -8.21 -52.34 -38.35
C LYS A 4 -8.54 -51.95 -36.91
N ALA A 5 -8.34 -52.90 -35.97
CA ALA A 5 -8.47 -52.64 -34.53
C ALA A 5 -7.35 -51.73 -33.98
N ALA A 6 -6.12 -51.89 -34.45
CA ALA A 6 -4.99 -51.03 -34.04
C ALA A 6 -5.15 -49.58 -34.54
N LEU A 7 -5.61 -49.39 -35.77
CA LEU A 7 -5.91 -48.06 -36.32
C LEU A 7 -7.06 -47.36 -35.57
N PHE A 8 -8.07 -48.10 -35.13
CA PHE A 8 -9.21 -47.54 -34.35
C PHE A 8 -8.78 -47.10 -32.95
N CYS A 9 -7.88 -47.86 -32.28
CA CYS A 9 -7.36 -47.49 -30.99
C CYS A 9 -6.43 -46.23 -31.05
N VAL A 10 -5.61 -46.10 -32.11
CA VAL A 10 -4.78 -44.89 -32.34
C VAL A 10 -5.65 -43.69 -32.63
N ALA A 11 -6.72 -43.83 -33.40
CA ALA A 11 -7.67 -42.73 -33.67
C ALA A 11 -8.40 -42.27 -32.40
N LEU A 12 -8.82 -43.19 -31.51
CA LEU A 12 -9.42 -42.86 -30.21
C LEU A 12 -8.41 -42.16 -29.26
N ALA A 13 -7.14 -42.59 -29.23
CA ALA A 13 -6.09 -41.98 -28.43
C ALA A 13 -5.79 -40.52 -28.91
N LEU A 14 -5.73 -40.30 -30.23
CA LEU A 14 -5.54 -38.97 -30.82
C LEU A 14 -6.76 -38.04 -30.60
N ALA A 15 -7.95 -38.55 -30.62
CA ALA A 15 -9.18 -37.81 -30.31
C ALA A 15 -9.24 -37.41 -28.82
N GLY A 16 -8.78 -38.30 -27.92
CA GLY A 16 -8.67 -37.98 -26.49
C GLY A 16 -7.67 -36.86 -26.17
N PHE A 17 -6.54 -36.80 -26.90
CA PHE A 17 -5.58 -35.69 -26.78
C PHE A 17 -6.09 -34.35 -27.31
N ALA A 18 -6.96 -34.37 -28.35
CA ALA A 18 -7.52 -33.16 -28.91
C ALA A 18 -8.57 -32.52 -27.99
N PHE A 19 -9.29 -33.29 -27.19
CA PHE A 19 -10.23 -32.75 -26.21
C PHE A 19 -9.59 -32.19 -24.94
N ALA A 20 -8.39 -32.66 -24.57
CA ALA A 20 -7.64 -32.13 -23.43
C ALA A 20 -7.02 -30.73 -23.70
N ALA A 21 -6.86 -30.36 -24.99
CA ALA A 21 -6.27 -29.08 -25.38
C ALA A 21 -7.27 -27.91 -25.43
N GLN A 22 -8.58 -28.13 -25.23
CA GLN A 22 -9.62 -27.07 -25.32
C GLN A 22 -10.15 -26.55 -23.99
N ALA A 23 -9.70 -27.08 -22.86
CA ALA A 23 -10.01 -26.56 -21.55
C ALA A 23 -8.91 -25.59 -21.07
N GLN A 24 -8.53 -24.65 -21.90
CA GLN A 24 -7.84 -23.46 -21.40
C GLN A 24 -8.93 -22.62 -20.72
N ASP A 25 -9.10 -22.85 -19.42
CA ASP A 25 -10.07 -22.11 -18.60
C ASP A 25 -9.88 -20.63 -18.87
N LYS A 26 -10.95 -19.97 -19.30
CA LYS A 26 -10.92 -18.57 -19.74
C LYS A 26 -10.78 -17.68 -18.50
N TYR A 27 -9.54 -17.62 -17.96
CA TYR A 27 -9.26 -16.72 -16.83
C TYR A 27 -9.65 -15.26 -17.17
N PRO A 28 -10.32 -14.52 -16.25
CA PRO A 28 -11.00 -15.02 -15.06
C PRO A 28 -12.42 -15.53 -15.40
N ASP A 29 -12.89 -16.59 -14.71
CA ASP A 29 -14.23 -17.18 -14.82
C ASP A 29 -15.01 -17.15 -13.50
N LYS A 30 -14.36 -16.74 -12.41
CA LYS A 30 -14.91 -16.65 -11.04
C LYS A 30 -14.47 -15.34 -10.36
N PRO A 31 -15.08 -14.98 -9.22
CA PRO A 31 -14.71 -13.75 -8.51
C PRO A 31 -13.24 -13.69 -8.10
N ILE A 32 -12.65 -12.51 -8.26
CA ILE A 32 -11.29 -12.18 -7.78
C ILE A 32 -11.41 -11.51 -6.40
N ARG A 33 -10.50 -11.85 -5.50
CA ARG A 33 -10.37 -11.23 -4.18
C ARG A 33 -9.09 -10.40 -4.08
N ILE A 34 -9.23 -9.17 -3.63
CA ILE A 34 -8.10 -8.29 -3.34
C ILE A 34 -8.00 -8.16 -1.82
N MET A 35 -6.91 -8.63 -1.26
CA MET A 35 -6.59 -8.48 0.15
C MET A 35 -6.04 -7.08 0.40
N ALA A 36 -6.67 -6.34 1.33
CA ALA A 36 -6.15 -5.13 1.95
C ALA A 36 -5.73 -5.51 3.39
N PRO A 37 -4.43 -5.59 3.70
CA PRO A 37 -3.94 -6.17 4.97
C PRO A 37 -4.02 -5.22 6.16
N TYR A 38 -4.89 -4.22 6.11
CA TYR A 38 -5.11 -3.20 7.14
C TYR A 38 -6.61 -2.98 7.40
N ALA A 39 -6.92 -2.24 8.48
CA ALA A 39 -8.29 -1.83 8.79
C ALA A 39 -8.88 -0.95 7.65
N PRO A 40 -10.22 -1.00 7.44
CA PRO A 40 -10.88 -0.19 6.45
C PRO A 40 -10.64 1.33 6.63
N GLY A 41 -10.74 2.08 5.53
CA GLY A 41 -10.65 3.55 5.50
C GLY A 41 -9.24 4.13 5.39
N GLY A 42 -8.19 3.31 5.49
CA GLY A 42 -6.80 3.76 5.23
C GLY A 42 -6.41 3.68 3.75
N ASN A 43 -5.22 4.20 3.41
CA ASN A 43 -4.69 4.26 2.05
C ASN A 43 -4.87 2.95 1.25
N ILE A 44 -4.49 1.81 1.83
CA ILE A 44 -4.53 0.52 1.13
C ILE A 44 -5.97 0.08 0.83
N ASP A 45 -6.90 0.25 1.79
CA ASP A 45 -8.32 -0.08 1.60
C ASP A 45 -8.96 0.81 0.54
N VAL A 46 -8.74 2.13 0.62
CA VAL A 46 -9.27 3.11 -0.35
C VAL A 46 -8.74 2.79 -1.76
N THR A 47 -7.44 2.56 -1.90
CA THR A 47 -6.81 2.19 -3.17
C THR A 47 -7.39 0.88 -3.73
N ALA A 48 -7.49 -0.17 -2.89
CA ALA A 48 -8.03 -1.46 -3.29
C ALA A 48 -9.47 -1.34 -3.81
N ARG A 49 -10.33 -0.53 -3.15
CA ARG A 49 -11.73 -0.32 -3.58
C ARG A 49 -11.82 0.45 -4.88
N ILE A 50 -10.97 1.46 -5.10
CA ILE A 50 -10.96 2.22 -6.36
C ILE A 50 -10.62 1.30 -7.53
N ILE A 51 -9.55 0.50 -7.42
CA ILE A 51 -9.17 -0.41 -8.52
C ILE A 51 -10.16 -1.57 -8.68
N ALA A 52 -10.69 -2.15 -7.58
CA ALA A 52 -11.66 -3.24 -7.64
C ALA A 52 -12.93 -2.85 -8.39
N ASP A 53 -13.41 -1.63 -8.15
CA ASP A 53 -14.62 -1.10 -8.78
C ASP A 53 -14.49 -1.02 -10.31
N LYS A 54 -13.30 -0.70 -10.83
CA LYS A 54 -13.07 -0.64 -12.27
C LYS A 54 -12.60 -1.99 -12.85
N LEU A 55 -11.83 -2.78 -12.08
CA LEU A 55 -11.39 -4.10 -12.52
C LEU A 55 -12.55 -5.04 -12.84
N LYS A 56 -13.66 -4.95 -12.08
CA LYS A 56 -14.87 -5.77 -12.38
C LYS A 56 -15.41 -5.51 -13.78
N ASP A 57 -15.39 -4.25 -14.24
CA ASP A 57 -15.85 -3.86 -15.57
C ASP A 57 -14.87 -4.32 -16.65
N VAL A 58 -13.56 -4.19 -16.40
CA VAL A 58 -12.52 -4.56 -17.35
C VAL A 58 -12.40 -6.07 -17.52
N LEU A 59 -12.53 -6.83 -16.43
CA LEU A 59 -12.38 -8.30 -16.44
C LEU A 59 -13.68 -9.06 -16.61
N GLY A 60 -14.83 -8.41 -16.41
CA GLY A 60 -16.17 -9.02 -16.56
C GLY A 60 -16.52 -9.99 -15.43
N VAL A 61 -15.84 -9.93 -14.29
CA VAL A 61 -16.12 -10.76 -13.09
C VAL A 61 -16.21 -9.88 -11.84
N THR A 62 -16.85 -10.40 -10.80
CA THR A 62 -16.90 -9.71 -9.50
C THR A 62 -15.50 -9.60 -8.91
N VAL A 63 -15.15 -8.40 -8.41
CA VAL A 63 -13.91 -8.15 -7.66
C VAL A 63 -14.27 -7.68 -6.25
N LEU A 64 -13.83 -8.42 -5.25
CA LEU A 64 -14.12 -8.18 -3.84
C LEU A 64 -12.87 -7.66 -3.11
N VAL A 65 -13.07 -6.79 -2.15
CA VAL A 65 -11.98 -6.32 -1.25
C VAL A 65 -12.21 -6.89 0.13
N ASP A 66 -11.25 -7.66 0.62
CA ASP A 66 -11.23 -8.25 1.95
C ASP A 66 -10.19 -7.54 2.83
N ASN A 67 -10.59 -7.09 4.02
CA ASN A 67 -9.67 -6.49 4.99
C ASN A 67 -9.25 -7.54 6.04
N LYS A 68 -7.93 -7.72 6.21
CA LYS A 68 -7.38 -8.61 7.25
C LYS A 68 -6.18 -7.95 7.93
N ALA A 69 -6.48 -7.12 8.93
CA ALA A 69 -5.48 -6.40 9.69
C ALA A 69 -4.76 -7.30 10.72
N GLY A 70 -3.54 -6.93 11.08
CA GLY A 70 -2.76 -7.55 12.15
C GLY A 70 -1.27 -7.65 11.80
N ALA A 71 -0.41 -7.55 12.81
CA ALA A 71 1.04 -7.53 12.70
C ALA A 71 1.51 -6.61 11.55
N SER A 72 1.02 -5.36 11.57
CA SER A 72 1.30 -4.32 10.55
C SER A 72 1.04 -4.75 9.10
N GLY A 73 0.07 -5.66 8.88
CA GLY A 73 -0.28 -6.18 7.56
C GLY A 73 0.33 -7.53 7.21
N MET A 74 1.26 -8.07 8.01
CA MET A 74 1.85 -9.39 7.72
C MET A 74 0.83 -10.51 7.68
N ILE A 75 -0.21 -10.48 8.55
CA ILE A 75 -1.22 -11.54 8.59
C ILE A 75 -2.00 -11.60 7.27
N GLY A 76 -2.43 -10.47 6.74
CA GLY A 76 -3.14 -10.41 5.47
C GLY A 76 -2.23 -10.76 4.28
N SER A 77 -0.99 -10.28 4.29
CA SER A 77 0.01 -10.58 3.26
C SER A 77 0.37 -12.07 3.22
N ASP A 78 0.54 -12.74 4.37
CA ASP A 78 0.82 -14.18 4.46
C ASP A 78 -0.31 -15.03 3.84
N VAL A 79 -1.57 -14.61 3.99
CA VAL A 79 -2.69 -15.31 3.34
C VAL A 79 -2.51 -15.34 1.83
N ILE A 80 -2.05 -14.25 1.22
CA ILE A 80 -1.82 -14.19 -0.22
C ILE A 80 -0.53 -14.93 -0.60
N ALA A 81 0.54 -14.81 0.17
CA ALA A 81 1.78 -15.55 -0.05
C ALA A 81 1.56 -17.08 -0.15
N ARG A 82 0.58 -17.61 0.61
CA ARG A 82 0.21 -19.03 0.63
C ARG A 82 -0.94 -19.42 -0.29
N SER A 83 -1.54 -18.45 -0.99
CA SER A 83 -2.65 -18.73 -1.90
C SER A 83 -2.19 -19.46 -3.15
N ALA A 84 -3.13 -20.13 -3.83
CA ALA A 84 -2.87 -20.70 -5.15
C ALA A 84 -2.46 -19.59 -6.14
N PRO A 85 -1.44 -19.80 -6.98
CA PRO A 85 -0.96 -18.81 -7.93
C PRO A 85 -1.81 -18.74 -9.21
N ASP A 86 -3.13 -18.74 -9.04
CA ASP A 86 -4.12 -18.79 -10.12
C ASP A 86 -4.71 -17.43 -10.51
N GLY A 87 -4.24 -16.34 -9.86
CA GLY A 87 -4.67 -14.98 -10.13
C GLY A 87 -5.98 -14.55 -9.46
N TYR A 88 -6.64 -15.40 -8.66
CA TYR A 88 -7.91 -15.07 -8.01
C TYR A 88 -7.76 -14.49 -6.60
N ASN A 89 -6.58 -14.57 -6.02
CA ASN A 89 -6.25 -13.95 -4.75
C ASN A 89 -5.09 -12.99 -4.95
N LEU A 90 -5.35 -11.71 -4.78
CA LEU A 90 -4.40 -10.63 -5.03
C LEU A 90 -4.18 -9.82 -3.76
N LEU A 91 -3.11 -9.07 -3.68
CA LEU A 91 -2.73 -8.21 -2.56
C LEU A 91 -2.54 -6.78 -3.06
N VAL A 92 -3.19 -5.82 -2.43
CA VAL A 92 -2.75 -4.42 -2.50
C VAL A 92 -1.90 -4.14 -1.28
N SER A 93 -0.65 -3.74 -1.51
CA SER A 93 0.30 -3.40 -0.44
C SER A 93 1.16 -2.22 -0.84
N ALA A 94 1.96 -1.73 0.11
CA ALA A 94 2.88 -0.61 -0.06
C ALA A 94 4.34 -1.07 0.07
N ASN A 95 5.29 -0.12 0.01
CA ASN A 95 6.70 -0.34 0.31
C ASN A 95 6.92 -1.03 1.66
N SER A 96 6.03 -0.86 2.62
CA SER A 96 6.02 -1.60 3.90
C SER A 96 6.00 -3.13 3.75
N LEU A 97 5.67 -3.67 2.57
CA LEU A 97 5.83 -5.10 2.26
C LEU A 97 7.29 -5.56 2.39
N VAL A 98 8.25 -4.65 2.13
CA VAL A 98 9.70 -4.85 2.28
C VAL A 98 10.16 -4.57 3.71
N ASP A 99 9.66 -3.48 4.31
CA ASP A 99 10.17 -2.92 5.56
C ASP A 99 9.76 -3.73 6.79
N ILE A 100 8.49 -4.14 6.85
CA ILE A 100 7.91 -4.82 8.01
C ILE A 100 8.58 -6.16 8.31
N PRO A 101 8.85 -7.05 7.33
CA PRO A 101 9.59 -8.29 7.57
C PRO A 101 10.94 -8.10 8.25
N VAL A 102 11.65 -7.02 7.91
CA VAL A 102 12.96 -6.70 8.49
C VAL A 102 12.84 -6.26 9.94
N ILE A 103 11.84 -5.44 10.25
CA ILE A 103 11.60 -4.92 11.61
C ILE A 103 11.16 -6.03 12.55
N TYR A 104 10.29 -6.91 12.11
CA TYR A 104 9.79 -8.02 12.91
C TYR A 104 10.78 -9.19 13.02
N GLY A 105 11.67 -9.38 12.05
CA GLY A 105 12.72 -10.40 12.06
C GLY A 105 12.23 -11.85 11.97
N ASN A 106 10.92 -12.10 12.07
CA ASN A 106 10.29 -13.41 12.03
C ASN A 106 9.08 -13.45 11.09
N ALA A 107 9.14 -12.70 9.99
CA ALA A 107 8.07 -12.67 9.01
C ALA A 107 7.77 -14.09 8.47
N PRO A 108 6.48 -14.42 8.26
CA PRO A 108 6.09 -15.74 7.78
C PRO A 108 6.35 -15.95 6.30
N TYR A 109 6.86 -14.94 5.60
CA TYR A 109 7.20 -14.96 4.17
C TYR A 109 8.49 -14.16 3.90
N ASP A 110 9.16 -14.50 2.83
CA ASP A 110 10.18 -13.65 2.20
C ASP A 110 9.53 -12.89 1.05
N TRP A 111 9.50 -11.55 1.12
CA TRP A 111 8.83 -10.72 0.13
C TRP A 111 9.37 -10.91 -1.30
N LYS A 112 10.68 -11.23 -1.45
CA LYS A 112 11.33 -11.45 -2.77
C LYS A 112 10.83 -12.69 -3.48
N THR A 113 10.46 -13.72 -2.73
CA THR A 113 10.12 -15.03 -3.27
C THR A 113 8.65 -15.39 -3.12
N ALA A 114 7.91 -14.70 -2.24
CA ALA A 114 6.52 -15.01 -1.94
C ALA A 114 5.51 -14.31 -2.85
N PHE A 115 5.89 -13.17 -3.47
CA PHE A 115 4.97 -12.35 -4.24
C PHE A 115 5.44 -12.14 -5.68
N GLN A 116 4.46 -12.05 -6.57
CA GLN A 116 4.64 -11.65 -7.97
C GLN A 116 4.10 -10.23 -8.13
N PRO A 117 4.95 -9.21 -8.40
CA PRO A 117 4.50 -7.87 -8.76
C PRO A 117 3.62 -7.89 -10.03
N ILE A 118 2.57 -7.07 -10.06
CA ILE A 118 1.66 -6.94 -11.22
C ILE A 118 1.75 -5.53 -11.80
N SER A 119 1.53 -4.51 -10.98
CA SER A 119 1.63 -3.10 -11.39
C SER A 119 1.74 -2.19 -10.16
N HIS A 120 2.53 -1.13 -10.27
CA HIS A 120 2.39 0.04 -9.41
C HIS A 120 0.99 0.65 -9.62
N ILE A 121 0.44 1.27 -8.59
CA ILE A 121 -0.89 1.90 -8.63
C ILE A 121 -0.75 3.41 -8.45
N GLN A 122 -0.11 3.84 -7.37
CA GLN A 122 0.02 5.25 -7.00
C GLN A 122 1.17 5.49 -6.02
N ALA A 123 1.67 6.72 -5.97
CA ALA A 123 2.50 7.23 -4.89
C ALA A 123 1.75 8.36 -4.16
N VAL A 124 1.83 8.36 -2.82
CA VAL A 124 1.11 9.31 -1.96
C VAL A 124 2.05 9.84 -0.89
N PRO A 125 2.12 11.16 -0.67
CA PRO A 125 2.88 11.71 0.45
C PRO A 125 2.20 11.41 1.78
N ALA A 126 2.98 11.36 2.84
CA ALA A 126 2.44 11.43 4.18
C ALA A 126 2.07 12.88 4.54
N VAL A 127 1.09 13.02 5.44
CA VAL A 127 0.65 14.27 6.01
C VAL A 127 0.63 14.17 7.54
N LEU A 128 1.21 15.15 8.22
CA LEU A 128 1.00 15.32 9.65
C LEU A 128 -0.31 16.07 9.85
N VAL A 129 -1.23 15.47 10.60
CA VAL A 129 -2.54 16.05 10.93
C VAL A 129 -2.76 16.14 12.43
N VAL A 130 -3.57 17.10 12.83
CA VAL A 130 -4.04 17.32 14.20
C VAL A 130 -5.54 17.67 14.18
N THR A 131 -6.19 17.77 15.35
CA THR A 131 -7.55 18.33 15.43
C THR A 131 -7.56 19.82 15.07
N PRO A 132 -8.67 20.39 14.59
CA PRO A 132 -8.74 21.79 14.15
C PRO A 132 -8.41 22.80 15.25
N ASP A 133 -8.79 22.51 16.48
CA ASP A 133 -8.57 23.31 17.69
C ASP A 133 -7.21 23.10 18.35
N SER A 134 -6.42 22.13 17.88
CA SER A 134 -5.09 21.84 18.42
C SER A 134 -4.22 23.11 18.53
N PRO A 135 -3.47 23.28 19.63
CA PRO A 135 -2.51 24.38 19.77
C PRO A 135 -1.28 24.24 18.85
N ILE A 136 -1.03 23.06 18.29
CA ILE A 136 0.06 22.79 17.35
C ILE A 136 -0.35 23.34 15.98
N LYS A 137 0.25 24.48 15.57
CA LYS A 137 -0.14 25.16 14.33
C LYS A 137 0.79 24.85 13.16
N THR A 138 2.05 24.53 13.44
CA THR A 138 3.10 24.32 12.45
C THR A 138 3.90 23.06 12.75
N LEU A 139 4.66 22.54 11.76
CA LEU A 139 5.63 21.47 11.99
C LEU A 139 6.75 21.91 12.96
N ALA A 140 7.11 23.18 12.93
CA ALA A 140 8.08 23.74 13.89
C ALA A 140 7.57 23.67 15.34
N ASP A 141 6.26 23.95 15.58
CA ASP A 141 5.65 23.74 16.91
C ASP A 141 5.70 22.29 17.32
N PHE A 142 5.36 21.36 16.40
CA PHE A 142 5.36 19.94 16.67
C PHE A 142 6.76 19.44 17.06
N VAL A 143 7.78 19.84 16.30
CA VAL A 143 9.19 19.50 16.57
C VAL A 143 9.68 20.13 17.90
N ARG A 144 9.34 21.41 18.13
CA ARG A 144 9.70 22.11 19.37
C ARG A 144 9.15 21.39 20.60
N ILE A 145 7.86 21.02 20.60
CA ILE A 145 7.23 20.29 21.71
C ILE A 145 7.92 18.94 21.92
N GLY A 146 8.21 18.19 20.84
CA GLY A 146 8.91 16.91 20.92
C GLY A 146 10.34 17.02 21.49
N ARG A 147 11.01 18.17 21.32
CA ARG A 147 12.33 18.48 21.92
C ARG A 147 12.22 18.93 23.38
N GLU A 148 11.26 19.82 23.68
CA GLU A 148 11.09 20.40 25.03
C GLU A 148 10.47 19.40 26.01
N THR A 149 9.64 18.49 25.55
CA THR A 149 8.95 17.48 26.37
C THR A 149 9.11 16.07 25.79
N PRO A 150 10.33 15.51 25.78
CA PRO A 150 10.62 14.23 25.12
C PRO A 150 9.67 13.12 25.56
N GLY A 151 9.04 12.44 24.59
CA GLY A 151 8.10 11.34 24.82
C GLY A 151 6.76 11.74 25.45
N LYS A 152 6.45 13.03 25.64
CA LYS A 152 5.16 13.47 26.18
C LYS A 152 4.08 13.67 25.11
N LEU A 153 4.47 14.01 23.90
CA LEU A 153 3.56 14.20 22.79
C LEU A 153 3.28 12.85 22.10
N ALA A 154 2.03 12.40 22.17
CA ALA A 154 1.60 11.20 21.47
C ALA A 154 1.32 11.49 19.99
N ILE A 155 1.62 10.53 19.13
CA ILE A 155 1.34 10.57 17.70
C ILE A 155 0.89 9.19 17.21
N ALA A 156 -0.22 9.15 16.49
CA ALA A 156 -0.78 7.93 15.94
C ALA A 156 -0.14 7.58 14.58
N ASP A 157 0.00 6.30 14.31
CA ASP A 157 0.36 5.75 13.00
C ASP A 157 -0.53 4.55 12.62
N SER A 158 -0.21 3.91 11.51
CA SER A 158 -0.94 2.74 10.99
C SER A 158 -0.35 1.39 11.39
N GLY A 159 0.65 1.38 12.28
CA GLY A 159 1.33 0.19 12.80
C GLY A 159 2.85 0.22 12.62
N VAL A 160 3.53 -0.57 13.43
CA VAL A 160 5.00 -0.65 13.45
C VAL A 160 5.56 -1.02 12.07
N GLY A 161 6.53 -0.25 11.58
CA GLY A 161 7.19 -0.50 10.29
C GLY A 161 6.36 -0.10 9.06
N THR A 162 5.17 0.47 9.25
CA THR A 162 4.44 1.09 8.13
C THR A 162 5.13 2.40 7.72
N THR A 163 4.83 2.87 6.51
CA THR A 163 5.35 4.14 6.00
C THR A 163 5.11 5.30 6.96
N ASN A 164 3.96 5.32 7.64
CA ASN A 164 3.62 6.36 8.62
C ASN A 164 4.57 6.33 9.82
N HIS A 165 4.85 5.13 10.35
CA HIS A 165 5.83 4.96 11.42
C HIS A 165 7.22 5.39 10.98
N ILE A 166 7.66 4.98 9.79
CA ILE A 166 8.97 5.35 9.24
C ILE A 166 9.12 6.87 9.13
N VAL A 167 8.08 7.58 8.68
CA VAL A 167 8.10 9.05 8.63
C VAL A 167 8.29 9.67 10.02
N ILE A 168 7.63 9.12 11.06
CA ILE A 168 7.79 9.60 12.44
C ILE A 168 9.22 9.37 12.93
N GLU A 169 9.78 8.20 12.68
CA GLU A 169 11.14 7.86 13.09
C GLU A 169 12.20 8.70 12.37
N LEU A 170 12.01 8.90 11.05
CA LEU A 170 12.89 9.78 10.27
C LEU A 170 12.82 11.24 10.74
N LEU A 171 11.62 11.72 11.08
CA LEU A 171 11.43 13.05 11.66
C LEU A 171 12.12 13.16 13.02
N SER A 172 11.99 12.13 13.85
CA SER A 172 12.63 12.04 15.17
C SER A 172 14.15 12.02 15.07
N ASP A 173 14.72 11.19 14.20
CA ASP A 173 16.18 11.08 13.97
C ASP A 173 16.76 12.41 13.45
N ALA A 174 16.12 12.99 12.42
CA ALA A 174 16.57 14.24 11.82
C ALA A 174 16.53 15.42 12.79
N THR A 175 15.50 15.51 13.62
CA THR A 175 15.26 16.70 14.46
C THR A 175 15.69 16.54 15.92
N GLY A 176 15.97 15.33 16.38
CA GLY A 176 16.20 15.02 17.79
C GLY A 176 14.93 15.14 18.68
N ALA A 177 13.76 15.38 18.09
CA ALA A 177 12.48 15.35 18.79
C ALA A 177 12.09 13.91 19.14
N LYS A 178 11.39 13.71 20.28
CA LYS A 178 10.93 12.38 20.71
C LYS A 178 9.43 12.40 20.97
N TYR A 179 8.74 11.39 20.45
CA TYR A 179 7.31 11.22 20.55
C TYR A 179 6.96 9.86 21.18
N THR A 180 5.78 9.75 21.78
CA THR A 180 5.17 8.44 22.09
C THR A 180 4.33 8.02 20.91
N VAL A 181 4.79 7.02 20.15
CA VAL A 181 4.05 6.53 18.99
C VAL A 181 2.96 5.56 19.46
N VAL A 182 1.72 5.79 18.99
CA VAL A 182 0.57 4.93 19.27
C VAL A 182 0.24 4.18 17.98
N HIS A 183 0.51 2.87 18.01
CA HIS A 183 0.35 1.99 16.85
C HIS A 183 -1.07 1.48 16.69
N TYR A 184 -1.67 1.70 15.53
CA TYR A 184 -3.00 1.22 15.15
C TYR A 184 -2.92 0.10 14.11
N LYS A 185 -4.04 -0.60 13.90
CA LYS A 185 -4.15 -1.65 12.86
C LYS A 185 -4.50 -1.07 11.48
N GLY A 186 -4.05 0.17 11.20
CA GLY A 186 -4.29 0.92 9.98
C GLY A 186 -4.75 2.35 10.24
N SER A 187 -4.52 3.25 9.29
CA SER A 187 -4.80 4.70 9.40
C SER A 187 -6.26 5.02 9.71
N GLY A 188 -7.21 4.26 9.15
CA GLY A 188 -8.65 4.51 9.41
C GLY A 188 -9.01 4.40 10.89
N ALA A 189 -8.44 3.44 11.63
CA ALA A 189 -8.64 3.30 13.07
C ALA A 189 -7.98 4.45 13.84
N ALA A 190 -6.76 4.84 13.46
CA ALA A 190 -6.04 5.97 14.04
C ALA A 190 -6.81 7.30 13.88
N SER A 191 -7.33 7.55 12.67
CA SER A 191 -8.07 8.79 12.37
C SER A 191 -9.32 8.96 13.23
N ILE A 192 -10.02 7.87 13.57
CA ILE A 192 -11.19 7.92 14.46
C ILE A 192 -10.79 8.48 15.82
N ASP A 193 -9.72 7.96 16.42
CA ASP A 193 -9.27 8.37 17.75
C ASP A 193 -8.66 9.78 17.76
N VAL A 194 -7.99 10.19 16.67
CA VAL A 194 -7.45 11.56 16.55
C VAL A 194 -8.60 12.56 16.39
N ILE A 195 -9.59 12.26 15.55
CA ILE A 195 -10.79 13.12 15.41
C ILE A 195 -11.56 13.24 16.74
N ALA A 196 -11.61 12.16 17.52
CA ALA A 196 -12.21 12.15 18.85
C ALA A 196 -11.34 12.82 19.94
N GLY A 197 -10.12 13.28 19.61
CA GLY A 197 -9.20 13.94 20.55
C GLY A 197 -8.49 12.99 21.51
N GLN A 198 -8.55 11.67 21.29
CA GLN A 198 -7.87 10.68 22.14
C GLN A 198 -6.35 10.69 21.93
N VAL A 199 -5.90 10.97 20.70
CA VAL A 199 -4.50 11.15 20.35
C VAL A 199 -4.36 12.51 19.65
N PRO A 200 -3.40 13.37 20.04
CA PRO A 200 -3.32 14.76 19.57
C PRO A 200 -2.89 14.93 18.11
N ALA A 201 -2.21 13.95 17.53
CA ALA A 201 -1.66 14.04 16.18
C ALA A 201 -1.60 12.67 15.50
N GLN A 202 -1.54 12.67 14.18
CA GLN A 202 -1.34 11.46 13.35
C GLN A 202 -0.45 11.78 12.17
N VAL A 203 0.43 10.85 11.80
CA VAL A 203 0.96 10.77 10.44
C VAL A 203 0.09 9.81 9.65
N ASP A 204 -0.47 10.28 8.54
CA ASP A 204 -1.30 9.48 7.64
C ASP A 204 -0.86 9.66 6.19
N GLN A 205 -1.32 8.82 5.27
CA GLN A 205 -1.22 9.09 3.84
C GLN A 205 -2.29 10.11 3.43
N LEU A 206 -1.90 11.05 2.57
CA LEU A 206 -2.77 12.17 2.23
C LEU A 206 -4.11 11.73 1.61
N ASN A 207 -4.11 10.67 0.78
CA ASN A 207 -5.33 10.17 0.14
C ASN A 207 -6.37 9.60 1.12
N SER A 208 -5.96 9.11 2.29
CA SER A 208 -6.89 8.70 3.35
C SER A 208 -7.32 9.88 4.22
N ALA A 209 -6.44 10.83 4.47
CA ALA A 209 -6.69 11.98 5.33
C ALA A 209 -7.49 13.11 4.66
N ILE A 210 -7.37 13.28 3.33
CA ILE A 210 -7.87 14.46 2.61
C ILE A 210 -9.38 14.70 2.80
N GLY A 211 -10.18 13.63 2.87
CA GLY A 211 -11.62 13.73 3.13
C GLY A 211 -11.92 14.34 4.50
N HIS A 212 -11.18 13.95 5.53
CA HIS A 212 -11.31 14.50 6.88
C HIS A 212 -10.80 15.95 6.96
N ILE A 213 -9.74 16.27 6.21
CA ILE A 213 -9.20 17.63 6.13
C ILE A 213 -10.21 18.56 5.44
N LYS A 214 -10.74 18.18 4.28
CA LYS A 214 -11.78 18.96 3.55
C LYS A 214 -13.07 19.11 4.34
N ALA A 215 -13.43 18.12 5.17
CA ALA A 215 -14.58 18.16 6.07
C ALA A 215 -14.32 18.97 7.37
N GLY A 216 -13.14 19.54 7.54
CA GLY A 216 -12.76 20.30 8.74
C GLY A 216 -12.65 19.48 10.02
N LYS A 217 -12.58 18.15 9.93
CA LYS A 217 -12.41 17.24 11.07
C LYS A 217 -10.95 17.09 11.49
N LEU A 218 -10.03 17.25 10.56
CA LEU A 218 -8.59 17.28 10.78
C LEU A 218 -7.99 18.53 10.12
N ARG A 219 -6.89 19.00 10.67
CA ARG A 219 -6.07 20.08 10.10
C ARG A 219 -4.70 19.54 9.71
N ALA A 220 -4.34 19.71 8.42
CA ALA A 220 -3.02 19.39 7.92
C ALA A 220 -2.00 20.42 8.43
N ILE A 221 -0.85 19.93 8.87
CA ILE A 221 0.26 20.75 9.38
C ILE A 221 1.39 20.83 8.36
N ALA A 222 1.76 19.70 7.76
CA ALA A 222 2.82 19.62 6.76
C ALA A 222 2.73 18.33 5.95
N LEU A 223 3.30 18.33 4.74
CA LEU A 223 3.37 17.21 3.81
C LEU A 223 4.80 16.70 3.67
N SER A 224 4.98 15.39 3.54
CA SER A 224 6.31 14.79 3.29
C SER A 224 6.75 14.83 1.81
N SER A 225 5.92 15.38 0.94
CA SER A 225 6.19 15.53 -0.49
C SER A 225 7.31 16.53 -0.79
N ASP A 226 7.85 16.43 -2.00
CA ASP A 226 8.85 17.37 -2.51
C ASP A 226 8.26 18.78 -2.77
N LYS A 227 6.98 18.84 -3.15
CA LYS A 227 6.22 20.05 -3.46
C LYS A 227 4.86 19.99 -2.77
N ARG A 228 4.26 21.16 -2.56
CA ARG A 228 2.86 21.28 -2.12
C ARG A 228 1.93 20.62 -3.14
N VAL A 229 0.80 20.13 -2.65
CA VAL A 229 -0.23 19.56 -3.54
C VAL A 229 -1.26 20.63 -3.88
N PRO A 230 -1.82 20.63 -5.09
CA PRO A 230 -2.79 21.66 -5.52
C PRO A 230 -4.04 21.75 -4.64
N GLU A 231 -4.44 20.63 -4.05
CA GLU A 231 -5.65 20.55 -3.20
C GLU A 231 -5.46 21.18 -1.81
N LEU A 232 -4.20 21.37 -1.38
CA LEU A 232 -3.82 21.97 -0.10
C LEU A 232 -2.71 23.01 -0.33
N PRO A 233 -2.94 24.08 -1.09
CA PRO A 233 -1.89 25.03 -1.50
C PRO A 233 -1.26 25.78 -0.32
N ASP A 234 -1.98 25.91 0.78
CA ASP A 234 -1.52 26.61 1.99
C ASP A 234 -0.76 25.71 2.96
N VAL A 235 -0.78 24.37 2.75
CA VAL A 235 -0.07 23.42 3.62
C VAL A 235 1.37 23.28 3.13
N PRO A 236 2.37 23.65 3.96
CA PRO A 236 3.77 23.56 3.59
C PRO A 236 4.23 22.11 3.53
N THR A 237 5.32 21.87 2.79
CA THR A 237 6.06 20.61 2.89
C THR A 237 6.95 20.61 4.13
N PHE A 238 7.47 19.44 4.52
CA PHE A 238 8.46 19.33 5.60
C PHE A 238 9.69 20.20 5.32
N LYS A 239 10.10 20.30 4.04
CA LYS A 239 11.22 21.18 3.61
C LYS A 239 10.93 22.66 3.83
N GLU A 240 9.69 23.09 3.65
CA GLU A 240 9.24 24.48 3.78
C GLU A 240 8.91 24.88 5.23
N SER A 241 8.98 23.92 6.17
CA SER A 241 8.55 24.11 7.57
C SER A 241 9.41 25.10 8.38
N GLY A 242 10.54 25.53 7.86
CA GLY A 242 11.54 26.33 8.59
C GLY A 242 12.42 25.54 9.56
N VAL A 243 12.19 24.24 9.70
CA VAL A 243 13.06 23.32 10.48
C VAL A 243 14.25 22.95 9.61
N LYS A 244 15.45 23.47 9.93
CA LYS A 244 16.65 23.36 9.09
C LYS A 244 17.03 21.92 8.75
N GLU A 245 16.88 21.03 9.70
CA GLU A 245 17.21 19.60 9.58
C GLU A 245 16.33 18.87 8.58
N LEU A 246 15.18 19.45 8.21
CA LEU A 246 14.22 18.90 7.26
C LEU A 246 14.32 19.46 5.84
N ALA A 247 15.32 20.30 5.55
CA ALA A 247 15.47 20.93 4.23
C ALA A 247 15.61 19.94 3.06
N GLY A 248 16.08 18.71 3.33
CA GLY A 248 16.17 17.62 2.35
C GLY A 248 15.12 16.53 2.52
N PHE A 249 14.18 16.69 3.46
CA PHE A 249 13.24 15.61 3.81
C PHE A 249 12.19 15.41 2.72
N THR A 250 12.12 14.21 2.19
CA THR A 250 11.02 13.75 1.33
C THR A 250 10.82 12.26 1.53
N TYR A 251 9.59 11.85 1.68
CA TYR A 251 9.21 10.44 1.76
C TYR A 251 7.78 10.22 1.27
N SER A 252 7.57 9.16 0.50
CA SER A 252 6.25 8.84 -0.04
C SER A 252 5.96 7.36 0.07
N THR A 253 4.70 7.04 0.30
CA THR A 253 4.19 5.67 0.18
C THR A 253 3.91 5.40 -1.28
N TYR A 254 4.48 4.36 -1.85
CA TYR A 254 3.99 3.81 -3.11
C TYR A 254 3.18 2.54 -2.85
N THR A 255 2.16 2.34 -3.67
CA THR A 255 1.22 1.24 -3.54
C THR A 255 1.21 0.42 -4.82
N GLY A 256 1.27 -0.90 -4.70
CA GLY A 256 1.26 -1.85 -5.81
C GLY A 256 0.20 -2.94 -5.66
N LEU A 257 -0.15 -3.56 -6.80
CA LEU A 257 -0.89 -4.81 -6.86
C LEU A 257 0.08 -5.97 -7.04
N PHE A 258 -0.12 -7.00 -6.23
CA PHE A 258 0.70 -8.21 -6.20
C PHE A 258 -0.19 -9.46 -6.26
N GLY A 259 0.36 -10.55 -6.73
CA GLY A 259 -0.20 -11.89 -6.55
C GLY A 259 0.76 -12.80 -5.80
N PRO A 260 0.36 -14.04 -5.47
CA PRO A 260 1.30 -15.05 -4.99
C PRO A 260 2.34 -15.35 -6.07
N ALA A 261 3.53 -15.73 -5.64
CA ALA A 261 4.62 -16.05 -6.57
C ALA A 261 4.25 -17.19 -7.53
N LYS A 262 4.89 -17.21 -8.70
CA LYS A 262 4.73 -18.28 -9.72
C LYS A 262 3.36 -18.33 -10.39
N MET A 263 2.65 -17.20 -10.50
CA MET A 263 1.47 -17.14 -11.35
C MET A 263 1.83 -17.49 -12.81
N PRO A 264 0.94 -18.17 -13.55
CA PRO A 264 1.12 -18.41 -14.98
C PRO A 264 1.36 -17.09 -15.74
N PRO A 265 2.28 -17.06 -16.73
CA PRO A 265 2.62 -15.83 -17.45
C PRO A 265 1.44 -15.17 -18.16
N ASP A 266 0.50 -15.95 -18.67
CA ASP A 266 -0.72 -15.47 -19.32
C ASP A 266 -1.71 -14.82 -18.34
N VAL A 267 -1.83 -15.36 -17.12
CA VAL A 267 -2.60 -14.77 -16.03
C VAL A 267 -1.98 -13.44 -15.58
N LEU A 268 -0.65 -13.42 -15.39
CA LEU A 268 0.09 -12.21 -15.03
C LEU A 268 -0.08 -11.12 -16.09
N ALA A 269 0.11 -11.46 -17.36
CA ALA A 269 -0.05 -10.50 -18.47
C ALA A 269 -1.46 -9.93 -18.52
N LYS A 270 -2.49 -10.78 -18.36
CA LYS A 270 -3.88 -10.34 -18.38
C LYS A 270 -4.24 -9.42 -17.20
N LEU A 271 -3.73 -9.70 -16.01
CA LEU A 271 -3.91 -8.85 -14.83
C LEU A 271 -3.18 -7.51 -15.01
N HIS A 272 -1.96 -7.53 -15.52
CA HIS A 272 -1.20 -6.32 -15.82
C HIS A 272 -1.92 -5.44 -16.86
N ASP A 273 -2.35 -6.01 -17.99
CA ASP A 273 -3.10 -5.30 -19.03
C ASP A 273 -4.41 -4.71 -18.49
N ALA A 274 -5.09 -5.44 -17.62
CA ALA A 274 -6.28 -4.94 -16.95
C ALA A 274 -5.95 -3.77 -16.02
N MET A 275 -4.85 -3.83 -15.26
CA MET A 275 -4.42 -2.73 -14.41
C MET A 275 -4.03 -1.48 -15.20
N VAL A 276 -3.36 -1.62 -16.34
CA VAL A 276 -3.07 -0.49 -17.22
C VAL A 276 -4.38 0.18 -17.67
N LYS A 277 -5.37 -0.60 -18.12
CA LYS A 277 -6.69 -0.06 -18.50
C LYS A 277 -7.39 0.64 -17.34
N VAL A 278 -7.35 0.07 -16.14
CA VAL A 278 -7.94 0.66 -14.93
C VAL A 278 -7.29 1.98 -14.59
N LEU A 279 -5.96 2.04 -14.57
CA LEU A 279 -5.21 3.20 -14.10
C LEU A 279 -5.08 4.32 -15.15
N THR A 280 -5.41 4.02 -16.43
CA THR A 280 -5.51 5.03 -17.50
C THR A 280 -6.95 5.43 -17.81
N ASP A 281 -7.95 4.80 -17.18
CA ASP A 281 -9.34 5.18 -17.33
C ASP A 281 -9.61 6.57 -16.73
N PRO A 282 -10.22 7.52 -17.47
CA PRO A 282 -10.42 8.89 -17.00
C PRO A 282 -11.19 9.00 -15.67
N THR A 283 -12.15 8.10 -15.42
CA THR A 283 -12.93 8.09 -14.18
C THR A 283 -12.07 7.65 -13.00
N THR A 284 -11.22 6.64 -13.20
CA THR A 284 -10.28 6.15 -12.19
C THR A 284 -9.22 7.20 -11.90
N VAL A 285 -8.61 7.79 -12.94
CA VAL A 285 -7.63 8.88 -12.80
C VAL A 285 -8.23 10.04 -12.00
N LYS A 286 -9.47 10.46 -12.33
CA LYS A 286 -10.16 11.50 -11.59
C LYS A 286 -10.38 11.12 -10.12
N ARG A 287 -10.80 9.87 -9.82
CA ARG A 287 -11.01 9.41 -8.43
C ARG A 287 -9.71 9.45 -7.61
N PHE A 288 -8.57 9.08 -8.20
CA PHE A 288 -7.28 9.22 -7.54
C PHE A 288 -6.90 10.69 -7.35
N ALA A 289 -7.07 11.53 -8.36
CA ALA A 289 -6.81 12.97 -8.27
C ALA A 289 -7.68 13.67 -7.19
N ASP A 290 -8.97 13.33 -7.09
CA ASP A 290 -9.86 13.85 -6.04
C ASP A 290 -9.37 13.52 -4.62
N LEU A 291 -8.56 12.46 -4.49
CA LEU A 291 -7.89 12.01 -3.27
C LEU A 291 -6.40 12.42 -3.20
N THR A 292 -5.97 13.36 -4.05
CA THR A 292 -4.59 13.84 -4.05
C THR A 292 -3.54 12.78 -4.37
N ALA A 293 -3.93 11.79 -5.16
CA ALA A 293 -3.06 10.71 -5.61
C ALA A 293 -2.98 10.71 -7.15
N GLU A 294 -1.85 10.31 -7.69
CA GLU A 294 -1.65 10.17 -9.12
C GLU A 294 -1.63 8.69 -9.50
N ALA A 295 -2.60 8.28 -10.35
CA ALA A 295 -2.60 6.93 -10.90
C ALA A 295 -1.38 6.76 -11.83
N SER A 296 -0.54 5.77 -11.55
CA SER A 296 0.74 5.58 -12.23
C SER A 296 1.01 4.09 -12.47
N PRO A 297 0.44 3.51 -13.55
CA PRO A 297 0.72 2.12 -13.88
C PRO A 297 2.19 1.91 -14.22
N SER A 298 2.72 0.74 -13.88
CA SER A 298 4.06 0.30 -14.23
C SER A 298 4.05 -1.13 -14.75
N THR A 299 5.12 -1.54 -15.40
CA THR A 299 5.39 -2.96 -15.66
C THR A 299 5.64 -3.72 -14.35
N PRO A 300 5.46 -5.05 -14.32
CA PRO A 300 5.86 -5.87 -13.18
C PRO A 300 7.33 -5.70 -12.79
N GLN A 301 8.21 -5.54 -13.77
CA GLN A 301 9.65 -5.35 -13.58
C GLN A 301 10.00 -4.01 -12.93
N GLU A 302 9.31 -2.94 -13.33
CA GLU A 302 9.49 -1.62 -12.71
C GLU A 302 9.02 -1.62 -11.25
N LEU A 303 7.88 -2.27 -10.94
CA LEU A 303 7.44 -2.40 -9.56
C LEU A 303 8.43 -3.25 -8.73
N ALA A 304 8.98 -4.34 -9.30
CA ALA A 304 10.03 -5.11 -8.64
C ALA A 304 11.27 -4.26 -8.34
N ALA A 305 11.71 -3.45 -9.30
CA ALA A 305 12.85 -2.54 -9.12
C ALA A 305 12.59 -1.46 -8.04
N MET A 306 11.34 -1.01 -7.88
CA MET A 306 10.97 -0.11 -6.78
C MET A 306 11.13 -0.79 -5.42
N LEU A 307 10.71 -2.05 -5.28
CA LEU A 307 10.89 -2.84 -4.05
C LEU A 307 12.38 -3.09 -3.75
N ASP A 308 13.18 -3.44 -4.77
CA ASP A 308 14.64 -3.61 -4.60
C ASP A 308 15.33 -2.30 -4.18
N LYS A 309 14.87 -1.17 -4.70
CA LYS A 309 15.36 0.14 -4.28
C LYS A 309 15.01 0.41 -2.82
N GLU A 310 13.78 0.11 -2.37
CA GLU A 310 13.38 0.23 -0.97
C GLU A 310 14.31 -0.63 -0.07
N ASP A 311 14.48 -1.90 -0.42
CA ASP A 311 15.36 -2.82 0.32
C ASP A 311 16.81 -2.30 0.43
N SER A 312 17.35 -1.71 -0.63
CA SER A 312 18.72 -1.21 -0.65
C SER A 312 18.92 0.16 0.01
N THR A 313 17.88 0.99 0.10
CA THR A 313 17.98 2.36 0.59
C THR A 313 17.36 2.56 1.98
N VAL A 314 16.18 2.02 2.21
CA VAL A 314 15.39 2.23 3.44
C VAL A 314 15.72 1.17 4.50
N VAL A 315 15.83 -0.09 4.12
CA VAL A 315 16.13 -1.18 5.07
C VAL A 315 17.42 -0.97 5.88
N PRO A 316 18.57 -0.51 5.31
CA PRO A 316 19.74 -0.18 6.11
C PRO A 316 19.49 0.91 7.14
N LEU A 317 18.66 1.90 6.81
CA LEU A 317 18.27 2.97 7.72
C LEU A 317 17.40 2.46 8.87
N LEU A 318 16.40 1.60 8.58
CA LEU A 318 15.56 0.98 9.60
C LEU A 318 16.38 0.17 10.61
N LYS A 319 17.38 -0.58 10.13
CA LYS A 319 18.31 -1.32 10.98
C LYS A 319 19.14 -0.40 11.86
N LYS A 320 19.62 0.74 11.31
CA LYS A 320 20.38 1.76 12.08
C LYS A 320 19.51 2.40 13.16
N LEU A 321 18.24 2.69 12.86
CA LEU A 321 17.28 3.27 13.81
C LEU A 321 16.88 2.28 14.91
N GLY A 322 17.12 0.97 14.71
CA GLY A 322 16.86 -0.05 15.71
C GLY A 322 15.37 -0.24 16.00
N ILE A 323 14.50 0.07 15.02
CA ILE A 323 13.04 -0.08 15.14
C ILE A 323 12.72 -1.56 15.39
N LYS A 324 11.91 -1.82 16.42
CA LYS A 324 11.46 -3.16 16.81
C LYS A 324 9.96 -3.17 17.03
N PRO A 325 9.28 -4.30 16.79
CA PRO A 325 7.91 -4.47 17.26
C PRO A 325 7.90 -4.45 18.80
N GLU A 326 6.85 -3.87 19.36
CA GLU A 326 6.59 -3.92 20.82
C GLU A 326 6.17 -5.32 21.26
#